data_5607e55c53d6ef080af0098a1f3404fb
#
_entry.id   5607e55c53d6ef080af0098a1f3404fb
#
_cell.length_a   1.000
_cell.length_b   1.000
_cell.length_c   1.000
_cell.angle_alpha   90.00
_cell.angle_beta   90.00
_cell.angle_gamma   90.00
#
_symmetry.space_group_name_H-M   'P 1'
#
loop_
_entity.id
_entity.type
_entity.pdbx_description
1 polymer ?
#
loop_
_entity_poly.entity_id
_entity_poly.type
_entity_poly.pdbx_seq_one_letter_code
_entity_poly.pdbx_strand_id
1 'polypeptide(L)'
;MKDGKELPSYLGDNINSMDFTKDGREPQPERLLKAYSQSAATLNLLRAFSQGGFADLNKVHFWNMSFVNETAQKKYKEIAEKVSDALAFMEACGINSENNRRLRTVNFYTSHEALLLPVEEAMTRVDSTTGEYHNTSAHFLWIGDRTRQLDGAHVEYCKGIKNPLGIKCGPSSDPKEIVKLTEVLNPDNEAGRITLIARFGHDQVTKFLPKLIKEIKKAGRNVIWSCDPMHGNTIKSSTGFKTRPFDNVLNEVKNFFKVHQNLSLIHI
;
A
#
# COMPACT_ATOMS: atom_id res chain seq x y z
N MET A 1 20.84 -19.74 9.52
CA MET A 1 21.58 -20.87 10.15
C MET A 1 20.62 -21.74 10.92
N LYS A 2 20.62 -23.01 10.69
CA LYS A 2 19.91 -24.03 11.47
C LYS A 2 20.84 -25.23 11.54
N ASP A 3 21.05 -25.76 12.74
CA ASP A 3 21.93 -26.91 13.01
C ASP A 3 23.36 -26.78 12.44
N GLY A 4 23.95 -25.56 12.51
CA GLY A 4 25.29 -25.29 12.01
C GLY A 4 25.44 -25.22 10.50
N LYS A 5 24.34 -25.39 9.74
CA LYS A 5 24.33 -25.21 8.27
C LYS A 5 23.91 -23.77 7.90
N GLU A 6 24.64 -23.20 6.97
CA GLU A 6 24.30 -21.92 6.35
C GLU A 6 23.74 -22.18 4.95
N LEU A 7 22.55 -21.67 4.70
CA LEU A 7 21.88 -21.73 3.39
C LEU A 7 21.39 -20.32 3.01
N PRO A 8 21.16 -20.06 1.71
CA PRO A 8 20.54 -18.83 1.24
C PRO A 8 19.23 -18.53 1.99
N SER A 9 18.92 -17.25 2.16
CA SER A 9 17.69 -16.82 2.81
C SER A 9 16.46 -17.23 2.00
N TYR A 10 15.34 -17.47 2.69
CA TYR A 10 14.05 -17.52 2.04
C TYR A 10 13.68 -16.11 1.54
N LEU A 11 13.41 -15.98 0.26
CA LEU A 11 13.14 -14.71 -0.43
C LEU A 11 11.66 -14.52 -0.81
N GLY A 12 10.86 -15.55 -0.61
CA GLY A 12 9.45 -15.60 -0.95
C GLY A 12 9.13 -16.79 -1.85
N ASP A 13 7.88 -17.28 -1.80
CA ASP A 13 7.44 -18.46 -2.57
C ASP A 13 7.54 -18.28 -4.09
N ASN A 14 7.57 -17.05 -4.55
CA ASN A 14 7.81 -16.69 -5.96
C ASN A 14 9.28 -16.80 -6.39
N ILE A 15 10.19 -16.98 -5.45
CA ILE A 15 11.64 -17.10 -5.71
C ILE A 15 12.14 -18.49 -5.34
N ASN A 16 11.93 -18.91 -4.06
CA ASN A 16 12.43 -20.15 -3.51
C ASN A 16 11.49 -20.74 -2.45
N SER A 17 11.79 -21.94 -1.95
CA SER A 17 10.98 -22.62 -0.93
C SER A 17 11.34 -22.19 0.50
N MET A 18 10.38 -22.28 1.42
CA MET A 18 10.61 -22.20 2.87
C MET A 18 11.44 -23.37 3.42
N ASP A 19 11.52 -24.49 2.70
CA ASP A 19 12.25 -25.67 3.14
C ASP A 19 13.72 -25.35 3.37
N PHE A 20 14.25 -25.79 4.51
CA PHE A 20 15.66 -25.55 4.86
C PHE A 20 16.55 -26.65 4.24
N THR A 21 16.53 -26.76 2.90
CA THR A 21 17.34 -27.67 2.10
C THR A 21 18.09 -26.86 1.02
N LYS A 22 19.18 -27.40 0.50
CA LYS A 22 19.93 -26.74 -0.56
C LYS A 22 19.02 -26.44 -1.78
N ASP A 23 18.35 -27.47 -2.27
CA ASP A 23 17.46 -27.39 -3.43
C ASP A 23 16.26 -26.45 -3.18
N GLY A 24 15.70 -26.49 -1.94
CA GLY A 24 14.59 -25.60 -1.59
C GLY A 24 14.97 -24.13 -1.54
N ARG A 25 16.25 -23.82 -1.24
CA ARG A 25 16.74 -22.44 -1.15
C ARG A 25 17.33 -21.92 -2.44
N GLU A 26 17.53 -22.78 -3.45
CA GLU A 26 17.94 -22.35 -4.78
C GLU A 26 16.80 -21.58 -5.45
N PRO A 27 17.06 -20.41 -6.07
CA PRO A 27 16.07 -19.67 -6.83
C PRO A 27 15.55 -20.48 -8.03
N GLN A 28 14.24 -20.54 -8.20
CA GLN A 28 13.56 -21.29 -9.25
C GLN A 28 12.74 -20.35 -10.14
N PRO A 29 13.16 -20.02 -11.36
CA PRO A 29 12.46 -19.09 -12.26
C PRO A 29 11.00 -19.47 -12.55
N GLU A 30 10.68 -20.76 -12.59
CA GLU A 30 9.34 -21.29 -12.84
C GLU A 30 8.33 -20.88 -11.77
N ARG A 31 8.81 -20.65 -10.53
CA ARG A 31 7.97 -20.12 -9.44
C ARG A 31 7.44 -18.73 -9.76
N LEU A 32 8.27 -17.90 -10.38
CA LEU A 32 7.88 -16.55 -10.75
C LEU A 32 6.84 -16.56 -11.87
N LEU A 33 7.00 -17.41 -12.90
CA LEU A 33 6.02 -17.59 -13.97
C LEU A 33 4.68 -18.08 -13.43
N LYS A 34 4.72 -19.04 -12.49
CA LYS A 34 3.51 -19.52 -11.81
C LYS A 34 2.84 -18.41 -10.98
N ALA A 35 3.61 -17.65 -10.23
CA ALA A 35 3.10 -16.52 -9.45
C ALA A 35 2.45 -15.47 -10.34
N TYR A 36 3.06 -15.13 -11.48
CA TYR A 36 2.49 -14.23 -12.48
C TYR A 36 1.14 -14.74 -13.01
N SER A 37 1.07 -16.00 -13.42
CA SER A 37 -0.16 -16.60 -13.95
C SER A 37 -1.29 -16.62 -12.92
N GLN A 38 -0.98 -16.97 -11.67
CA GLN A 38 -1.95 -16.98 -10.56
C GLN A 38 -2.40 -15.57 -10.22
N SER A 39 -1.48 -14.60 -10.20
CA SER A 39 -1.80 -13.19 -9.95
C SER A 39 -2.74 -12.65 -11.02
N ALA A 40 -2.44 -12.87 -12.29
CA ALA A 40 -3.26 -12.43 -13.41
C ALA A 40 -4.68 -13.03 -13.36
N ALA A 41 -4.81 -14.32 -13.07
CA ALA A 41 -6.10 -15.00 -12.92
C ALA A 41 -6.91 -14.42 -11.74
N THR A 42 -6.26 -14.21 -10.58
CA THR A 42 -6.88 -13.63 -9.38
C THR A 42 -7.35 -12.20 -9.64
N LEU A 43 -6.53 -11.36 -10.27
CA LEU A 43 -6.88 -9.98 -10.59
C LEU A 43 -8.05 -9.89 -11.58
N ASN A 44 -8.10 -10.79 -12.57
CA ASN A 44 -9.24 -10.86 -13.48
C ASN A 44 -10.53 -11.26 -12.76
N LEU A 45 -10.46 -12.21 -11.82
CA LEU A 45 -11.59 -12.60 -11.00
C LEU A 45 -12.08 -11.43 -10.11
N LEU A 46 -11.17 -10.74 -9.43
CA LEU A 46 -11.50 -9.57 -8.62
C LEU A 46 -12.13 -8.45 -9.46
N ARG A 47 -11.62 -8.23 -10.68
CA ARG A 47 -12.20 -7.27 -11.61
C ARG A 47 -13.62 -7.66 -12.02
N ALA A 48 -13.84 -8.94 -12.32
CA ALA A 48 -15.17 -9.45 -12.64
C ALA A 48 -16.15 -9.21 -11.47
N PHE A 49 -15.76 -9.47 -10.24
CA PHE A 49 -16.59 -9.21 -9.06
C PHE A 49 -16.83 -7.71 -8.82
N SER A 50 -15.79 -6.90 -8.89
CA SER A 50 -15.89 -5.45 -8.63
C SER A 50 -16.74 -4.72 -9.68
N GLN A 51 -16.82 -5.24 -10.90
CA GLN A 51 -17.64 -4.68 -11.99
C GLN A 51 -18.98 -5.40 -12.17
N GLY A 52 -19.12 -6.64 -11.69
CA GLY A 52 -20.28 -7.51 -11.85
C GLY A 52 -21.41 -7.34 -10.84
N GLY A 53 -21.33 -6.33 -9.96
CA GLY A 53 -22.37 -6.03 -8.98
C GLY A 53 -22.19 -6.66 -7.59
N PHE A 54 -21.04 -7.33 -7.31
CA PHE A 54 -20.69 -7.74 -5.95
C PHE A 54 -20.36 -6.53 -5.05
N ALA A 55 -19.90 -5.43 -5.66
CA ALA A 55 -19.60 -4.18 -4.97
C ALA A 55 -20.83 -3.25 -4.83
N ASP A 56 -22.05 -3.75 -5.05
CA ASP A 56 -23.27 -2.99 -4.83
C ASP A 56 -23.36 -2.51 -3.37
N LEU A 57 -23.51 -1.20 -3.18
CA LEU A 57 -23.50 -0.57 -1.86
C LEU A 57 -24.58 -1.15 -0.92
N ASN A 58 -25.74 -1.52 -1.42
CA ASN A 58 -26.80 -2.13 -0.60
C ASN A 58 -26.36 -3.51 -0.10
N LYS A 59 -25.72 -4.32 -0.97
CA LYS A 59 -25.20 -5.65 -0.59
C LYS A 59 -24.07 -5.55 0.42
N VAL A 60 -23.10 -4.66 0.15
CA VAL A 60 -21.94 -4.44 1.04
C VAL A 60 -22.40 -3.94 2.41
N HIS A 61 -23.36 -3.02 2.44
CA HIS A 61 -23.96 -2.53 3.67
C HIS A 61 -24.63 -3.67 4.47
N PHE A 62 -25.43 -4.51 3.81
CA PHE A 62 -26.04 -5.68 4.42
C PHE A 62 -25.04 -6.67 5.01
N TRP A 63 -23.95 -6.97 4.27
CA TRP A 63 -22.89 -7.85 4.79
C TRP A 63 -22.19 -7.27 5.99
N ASN A 64 -21.87 -5.98 5.96
CA ASN A 64 -21.22 -5.31 7.09
C ASN A 64 -22.06 -5.39 8.37
N MET A 65 -23.38 -5.31 8.26
CA MET A 65 -24.27 -5.46 9.40
C MET A 65 -24.19 -6.83 10.07
N SER A 66 -23.83 -7.88 9.35
CA SER A 66 -23.73 -9.25 9.89
C SER A 66 -22.43 -9.52 10.69
N PHE A 67 -21.41 -8.65 10.58
CA PHE A 67 -20.11 -8.83 11.23
C PHE A 67 -19.95 -8.03 12.53
N VAL A 68 -20.94 -7.27 12.96
CA VAL A 68 -20.82 -6.38 14.11
C VAL A 68 -21.07 -7.14 15.40
N ASN A 69 -20.11 -7.16 16.32
CA ASN A 69 -20.28 -7.72 17.64
C ASN A 69 -20.99 -6.73 18.59
N GLU A 70 -21.59 -7.23 19.68
CA GLU A 70 -22.47 -6.46 20.57
C GLU A 70 -21.84 -5.18 21.15
N THR A 71 -20.53 -5.17 21.40
CA THR A 71 -19.86 -4.03 22.04
C THR A 71 -19.60 -2.85 21.09
N ALA A 72 -19.37 -3.14 19.82
CA ALA A 72 -19.20 -2.12 18.77
C ALA A 72 -20.52 -1.65 18.15
N GLN A 73 -21.61 -2.37 18.44
CA GLN A 73 -22.91 -2.23 17.77
C GLN A 73 -23.50 -0.82 17.83
N LYS A 74 -23.48 -0.12 18.95
CA LYS A 74 -24.22 1.14 19.07
C LYS A 74 -23.70 2.20 18.12
N LYS A 75 -22.40 2.48 18.14
CA LYS A 75 -21.78 3.51 17.30
C LYS A 75 -21.78 3.12 15.81
N TYR A 76 -21.57 1.85 15.53
CA TYR A 76 -21.61 1.35 14.17
C TYR A 76 -23.05 1.35 13.62
N LYS A 77 -24.03 1.00 14.45
CA LYS A 77 -25.45 1.04 14.11
C LYS A 77 -25.91 2.44 13.71
N GLU A 78 -25.51 3.47 14.47
CA GLU A 78 -25.80 4.87 14.13
C GLU A 78 -25.24 5.28 12.77
N ILE A 79 -24.02 4.82 12.42
CA ILE A 79 -23.43 5.06 11.09
C ILE A 79 -24.18 4.28 10.02
N ALA A 80 -24.50 3.02 10.29
CA ALA A 80 -25.19 2.14 9.36
C ALA A 80 -26.62 2.62 9.04
N GLU A 81 -27.34 3.13 10.04
CA GLU A 81 -28.65 3.75 9.86
C GLU A 81 -28.57 4.98 8.95
N LYS A 82 -27.59 5.87 9.15
CA LYS A 82 -27.39 7.02 8.26
C LYS A 82 -27.08 6.61 6.82
N VAL A 83 -26.34 5.52 6.61
CA VAL A 83 -26.08 4.99 5.26
C VAL A 83 -27.37 4.43 4.66
N SER A 84 -28.19 3.70 5.44
CA SER A 84 -29.48 3.19 5.00
C SER A 84 -30.44 4.31 4.59
N ASP A 85 -30.54 5.36 5.41
CA ASP A 85 -31.38 6.52 5.13
C ASP A 85 -30.93 7.25 3.85
N ALA A 86 -29.63 7.40 3.66
CA ALA A 86 -29.06 8.02 2.47
C ALA A 86 -29.36 7.20 1.20
N LEU A 87 -29.22 5.87 1.25
CA LEU A 87 -29.54 4.98 0.14
C LEU A 87 -31.05 4.99 -0.18
N ALA A 88 -31.90 4.95 0.84
CA ALA A 88 -33.36 5.04 0.67
C ALA A 88 -33.77 6.39 0.06
N PHE A 89 -33.16 7.49 0.49
CA PHE A 89 -33.40 8.80 -0.10
C PHE A 89 -32.98 8.86 -1.57
N MET A 90 -31.80 8.32 -1.92
CA MET A 90 -31.34 8.25 -3.30
C MET A 90 -32.29 7.43 -4.17
N GLU A 91 -32.78 6.29 -3.67
CA GLU A 91 -33.75 5.45 -4.38
C GLU A 91 -35.09 6.18 -4.59
N ALA A 92 -35.58 6.90 -3.57
CA ALA A 92 -36.78 7.73 -3.70
C ALA A 92 -36.62 8.86 -4.74
N CYS A 93 -35.40 9.35 -4.95
CA CYS A 93 -35.04 10.29 -6.01
C CYS A 93 -34.82 9.62 -7.38
N GLY A 94 -35.05 8.32 -7.50
CA GLY A 94 -34.84 7.56 -8.74
C GLY A 94 -33.39 7.22 -9.04
N ILE A 95 -32.50 7.34 -8.07
CA ILE A 95 -31.07 6.99 -8.19
C ILE A 95 -30.83 5.66 -7.50
N ASN A 96 -30.61 4.60 -8.26
CA ASN A 96 -30.38 3.25 -7.75
C ASN A 96 -29.25 2.53 -8.47
N SER A 97 -28.91 1.31 -8.05
CA SER A 97 -27.83 0.53 -8.62
C SER A 97 -28.07 0.05 -10.05
N GLU A 98 -29.29 0.08 -10.56
CA GLU A 98 -29.62 -0.30 -11.93
C GLU A 98 -29.27 0.82 -12.92
N ASN A 99 -29.59 2.06 -12.56
CA ASN A 99 -29.36 3.22 -13.42
C ASN A 99 -28.07 4.00 -13.11
N ASN A 100 -27.43 3.76 -11.95
CA ASN A 100 -26.17 4.40 -11.60
C ASN A 100 -25.08 3.37 -11.30
N ARG A 101 -24.20 3.17 -12.29
CA ARG A 101 -23.08 2.23 -12.20
C ARG A 101 -22.19 2.48 -10.97
N ARG A 102 -22.03 3.72 -10.50
CA ARG A 102 -21.20 4.07 -9.35
C ARG A 102 -21.67 3.46 -8.03
N LEU A 103 -22.94 3.07 -7.93
CA LEU A 103 -23.50 2.42 -6.75
C LEU A 103 -23.23 0.91 -6.71
N ARG A 104 -22.88 0.30 -7.83
CA ARG A 104 -22.72 -1.17 -7.94
C ARG A 104 -21.32 -1.62 -8.36
N THR A 105 -20.44 -0.70 -8.72
CA THR A 105 -19.08 -1.02 -9.14
C THR A 105 -18.05 -0.26 -8.33
N VAL A 106 -16.90 -0.88 -8.13
CA VAL A 106 -15.75 -0.27 -7.47
C VAL A 106 -14.53 -0.45 -8.37
N ASN A 107 -13.73 0.59 -8.49
CA ASN A 107 -12.40 0.46 -9.07
C ASN A 107 -11.43 -0.05 -8.00
N PHE A 108 -10.61 -1.03 -8.36
CA PHE A 108 -9.51 -1.44 -7.51
C PHE A 108 -8.19 -1.26 -8.24
N TYR A 109 -7.16 -1.00 -7.46
CA TYR A 109 -5.83 -0.76 -7.94
C TYR A 109 -4.86 -1.68 -7.20
N THR A 110 -3.80 -2.10 -7.89
CA THR A 110 -2.79 -2.98 -7.34
C THR A 110 -1.53 -2.21 -7.01
N SER A 111 -0.81 -2.66 -6.00
CA SER A 111 0.46 -2.08 -5.60
C SER A 111 1.40 -3.14 -5.04
N HIS A 112 2.70 -2.97 -5.26
CA HIS A 112 3.74 -3.77 -4.60
C HIS A 112 5.07 -3.00 -4.50
N GLU A 113 5.99 -3.54 -3.71
CA GLU A 113 7.37 -3.07 -3.66
C GLU A 113 8.07 -3.42 -4.98
N ALA A 114 8.71 -2.43 -5.61
CA ALA A 114 9.58 -2.64 -6.76
C ALA A 114 10.91 -3.29 -6.30
N LEU A 115 10.85 -4.52 -5.82
CA LEU A 115 11.99 -5.17 -5.19
C LEU A 115 12.89 -5.89 -6.21
N LEU A 116 12.29 -6.57 -7.18
CA LEU A 116 12.96 -7.39 -8.18
C LEU A 116 13.05 -6.64 -9.51
N LEU A 117 14.01 -5.76 -9.66
CA LEU A 117 14.13 -4.88 -10.83
C LEU A 117 14.12 -5.60 -12.18
N PRO A 118 14.73 -6.79 -12.37
CA PRO A 118 14.60 -7.53 -13.64
C PRO A 118 13.16 -7.91 -13.99
N VAL A 119 12.30 -8.13 -12.99
CA VAL A 119 10.87 -8.39 -13.19
C VAL A 119 10.13 -7.12 -13.57
N GLU A 120 10.43 -6.04 -12.87
CA GLU A 120 9.83 -4.73 -13.13
C GLU A 120 10.19 -4.23 -14.53
N GLU A 121 11.45 -4.38 -14.94
CA GLU A 121 11.93 -4.08 -16.29
C GLU A 121 11.19 -4.91 -17.34
N ALA A 122 11.10 -6.23 -17.14
CA ALA A 122 10.38 -7.13 -18.04
C ALA A 122 8.88 -6.80 -18.17
N MET A 123 8.28 -6.16 -17.18
CA MET A 123 6.88 -5.72 -17.17
C MET A 123 6.69 -4.26 -17.62
N THR A 124 7.76 -3.52 -17.90
CA THR A 124 7.67 -2.13 -18.37
C THR A 124 7.33 -2.07 -19.86
N ARG A 125 6.41 -1.18 -20.21
CA ARG A 125 5.92 -0.97 -21.58
C ARG A 125 5.90 0.51 -21.92
N VAL A 126 6.05 0.80 -23.21
CA VAL A 126 5.83 2.15 -23.75
C VAL A 126 4.34 2.31 -24.03
N ASP A 127 3.75 3.39 -23.52
CA ASP A 127 2.42 3.82 -23.92
C ASP A 127 2.49 4.35 -25.35
N SER A 128 1.77 3.71 -26.27
CA SER A 128 1.77 4.08 -27.70
C SER A 128 1.17 5.46 -27.98
N THR A 129 0.44 6.04 -27.06
CA THR A 129 -0.21 7.36 -27.21
C THR A 129 0.67 8.49 -26.72
N THR A 130 1.43 8.28 -25.65
CA THR A 130 2.26 9.32 -25.01
C THR A 130 3.75 9.13 -25.26
N GLY A 131 4.19 7.92 -25.61
CA GLY A 131 5.62 7.55 -25.71
C GLY A 131 6.30 7.35 -24.36
N GLU A 132 5.55 7.41 -23.25
CA GLU A 132 6.06 7.31 -21.89
C GLU A 132 6.14 5.84 -21.42
N TYR A 133 7.09 5.56 -20.53
CA TYR A 133 7.24 4.23 -19.97
C TYR A 133 6.33 4.04 -18.76
N HIS A 134 5.58 2.94 -18.75
CA HIS A 134 4.75 2.52 -17.62
C HIS A 134 5.10 1.09 -17.22
N ASN A 135 5.29 0.87 -15.93
CA ASN A 135 5.33 -0.48 -15.41
C ASN A 135 3.92 -1.07 -15.38
N THR A 136 3.73 -2.27 -15.91
CA THR A 136 2.44 -2.97 -15.97
C THR A 136 2.31 -4.09 -14.94
N SER A 137 3.27 -4.24 -14.02
CA SER A 137 3.19 -5.21 -12.91
C SER A 137 2.17 -4.77 -11.84
N ALA A 138 2.02 -3.46 -11.64
CA ALA A 138 1.03 -2.86 -10.75
C ALA A 138 0.70 -1.41 -11.17
N HIS A 139 -0.41 -0.87 -10.65
CA HIS A 139 -0.75 0.54 -10.86
C HIS A 139 0.17 1.48 -10.06
N PHE A 140 0.58 1.06 -8.88
CA PHE A 140 1.39 1.82 -7.95
C PHE A 140 2.57 0.97 -7.44
N LEU A 141 3.77 1.53 -7.48
CA LEU A 141 4.98 0.86 -7.01
C LEU A 141 5.59 1.65 -5.87
N TRP A 142 6.20 0.97 -4.89
CA TRP A 142 6.96 1.68 -3.87
C TRP A 142 8.41 1.22 -3.77
N ILE A 143 9.26 2.15 -3.41
CA ILE A 143 10.65 1.91 -3.07
C ILE A 143 10.72 1.57 -1.58
N GLY A 144 11.37 0.47 -1.24
CA GLY A 144 11.56 0.02 0.13
C GLY A 144 12.46 0.94 0.94
N ASP A 145 12.36 0.86 2.27
CA ASP A 145 13.20 1.65 3.19
C ASP A 145 14.72 1.34 3.05
N ARG A 146 15.06 0.15 2.56
CA ARG A 146 16.43 -0.33 2.36
C ARG A 146 16.98 -0.11 0.95
N THR A 147 16.15 0.32 0.01
CA THR A 147 16.50 0.42 -1.42
C THR A 147 16.30 1.84 -1.98
N ARG A 148 16.15 2.85 -1.11
CA ARG A 148 15.85 4.24 -1.46
C ARG A 148 17.07 5.17 -1.57
N GLN A 149 18.28 4.61 -1.70
CA GLN A 149 19.48 5.41 -1.91
C GLN A 149 19.35 6.22 -3.20
N LEU A 150 19.74 7.50 -3.16
CA LEU A 150 19.59 8.43 -4.29
C LEU A 150 20.31 7.96 -5.57
N ASP A 151 21.46 7.31 -5.41
CA ASP A 151 22.28 6.72 -6.47
C ASP A 151 21.99 5.22 -6.69
N GLY A 152 20.94 4.69 -6.05
CA GLY A 152 20.59 3.29 -6.12
C GLY A 152 19.75 2.92 -7.35
N ALA A 153 19.90 1.68 -7.81
CA ALA A 153 19.24 1.17 -9.00
C ALA A 153 17.68 1.27 -8.92
N HIS A 154 17.09 1.13 -7.73
CA HIS A 154 15.65 1.25 -7.56
C HIS A 154 15.14 2.69 -7.81
N VAL A 155 15.89 3.68 -7.36
CA VAL A 155 15.57 5.09 -7.62
C VAL A 155 15.76 5.41 -9.10
N GLU A 156 16.85 4.93 -9.71
CA GLU A 156 17.11 5.14 -11.12
C GLU A 156 16.02 4.51 -12.02
N TYR A 157 15.61 3.28 -11.72
CA TYR A 157 14.50 2.65 -12.41
C TYR A 157 13.19 3.46 -12.28
N CYS A 158 12.84 3.85 -11.05
CA CYS A 158 11.60 4.58 -10.78
C CYS A 158 11.55 5.98 -11.41
N LYS A 159 12.69 6.60 -11.70
CA LYS A 159 12.74 7.84 -12.49
C LYS A 159 12.22 7.67 -13.91
N GLY A 160 12.45 6.48 -14.49
CA GLY A 160 12.13 6.18 -15.88
C GLY A 160 10.66 5.84 -16.15
N ILE A 161 9.86 5.58 -15.13
CA ILE A 161 8.46 5.18 -15.30
C ILE A 161 7.49 6.27 -14.83
N LYS A 162 6.27 6.28 -15.39
CA LYS A 162 5.23 7.28 -15.09
C LYS A 162 4.17 6.83 -14.06
N ASN A 163 4.28 5.63 -13.53
CA ASN A 163 3.40 5.17 -12.46
C ASN A 163 3.50 6.08 -11.23
N PRO A 164 2.41 6.28 -10.48
CA PRO A 164 2.49 6.85 -9.14
C PRO A 164 3.43 6.01 -8.27
N LEU A 165 4.24 6.66 -7.45
CA LEU A 165 5.31 6.04 -6.69
C LEU A 165 5.15 6.25 -5.19
N GLY A 166 5.50 5.22 -4.41
CA GLY A 166 5.62 5.29 -2.96
C GLY A 166 7.08 5.27 -2.50
N ILE A 167 7.37 5.92 -1.38
CA ILE A 167 8.65 5.88 -0.70
C ILE A 167 8.41 5.48 0.75
N LYS A 168 8.98 4.36 1.17
CA LYS A 168 8.93 3.93 2.57
C LYS A 168 9.83 4.82 3.43
N CYS A 169 9.24 5.38 4.50
CA CYS A 169 9.92 6.27 5.43
C CYS A 169 9.84 5.70 6.84
N GLY A 170 10.99 5.37 7.43
CA GLY A 170 11.12 4.84 8.78
C GLY A 170 11.98 5.74 9.69
N PRO A 171 12.30 5.30 10.92
CA PRO A 171 13.10 6.08 11.85
C PRO A 171 14.51 6.46 11.36
N SER A 172 15.06 5.69 10.41
CA SER A 172 16.36 5.96 9.78
C SER A 172 16.31 6.96 8.63
N SER A 173 15.13 7.47 8.26
CA SER A 173 14.98 8.40 7.15
C SER A 173 15.47 9.80 7.52
N ASP A 174 16.47 10.31 6.80
CA ASP A 174 16.82 11.73 6.87
C ASP A 174 15.79 12.55 6.08
N PRO A 175 15.10 13.51 6.72
CA PRO A 175 14.10 14.34 6.05
C PRO A 175 14.61 15.08 4.81
N LYS A 176 15.87 15.53 4.81
CA LYS A 176 16.48 16.23 3.67
C LYS A 176 16.76 15.28 2.50
N GLU A 177 17.16 14.05 2.80
CA GLU A 177 17.34 13.01 1.79
C GLU A 177 15.99 12.66 1.14
N ILE A 178 14.91 12.55 1.94
CA ILE A 178 13.55 12.29 1.40
C ILE A 178 13.09 13.44 0.51
N VAL A 179 13.37 14.70 0.87
CA VAL A 179 13.10 15.85 -0.02
C VAL A 179 13.80 15.66 -1.37
N LYS A 180 15.10 15.35 -1.38
CA LYS A 180 15.86 15.10 -2.61
C LYS A 180 15.28 13.94 -3.44
N LEU A 181 14.84 12.86 -2.78
CA LEU A 181 14.16 11.75 -3.46
C LEU A 181 12.87 12.23 -4.15
N THR A 182 12.08 13.09 -3.50
CA THR A 182 10.88 13.65 -4.14
C THR A 182 11.21 14.54 -5.33
N GLU A 183 12.32 15.27 -5.29
CA GLU A 183 12.80 16.10 -6.40
C GLU A 183 13.22 15.24 -7.61
N VAL A 184 13.98 14.18 -7.34
CA VAL A 184 14.48 13.26 -8.38
C VAL A 184 13.36 12.45 -9.03
N LEU A 185 12.40 11.96 -8.24
CA LEU A 185 11.32 11.09 -8.71
C LEU A 185 10.10 11.86 -9.26
N ASN A 186 10.01 13.14 -8.95
CA ASN A 186 8.91 14.01 -9.38
C ASN A 186 9.42 15.44 -9.62
N PRO A 187 10.28 15.66 -10.63
CA PRO A 187 10.90 16.97 -10.88
C PRO A 187 9.86 18.08 -11.11
N ASP A 188 8.77 17.75 -11.78
CA ASP A 188 7.69 18.70 -12.09
C ASP A 188 6.76 18.98 -10.89
N ASN A 189 7.02 18.35 -9.76
CA ASN A 189 6.22 18.48 -8.53
C ASN A 189 4.72 18.20 -8.74
N GLU A 190 4.41 17.25 -9.62
CA GLU A 190 3.06 16.84 -9.98
C GLU A 190 2.30 16.32 -8.75
N ALA A 191 1.08 16.82 -8.55
CA ALA A 191 0.23 16.36 -7.45
C ALA A 191 -0.24 14.92 -7.68
N GLY A 192 -0.18 14.09 -6.63
CA GLY A 192 -0.59 12.68 -6.71
C GLY A 192 0.53 11.72 -7.15
N ARG A 193 1.66 12.21 -7.64
CA ARG A 193 2.76 11.39 -8.15
C ARG A 193 3.51 10.63 -7.04
N ILE A 194 3.79 11.28 -5.91
CA ILE A 194 4.58 10.72 -4.82
C ILE A 194 3.74 10.51 -3.56
N THR A 195 3.82 9.30 -3.00
CA THR A 195 3.27 8.96 -1.69
C THR A 195 4.40 8.64 -0.71
N LEU A 196 4.49 9.35 0.39
CA LEU A 196 5.38 9.02 1.50
C LEU A 196 4.67 8.06 2.46
N ILE A 197 5.20 6.84 2.57
CA ILE A 197 4.60 5.76 3.35
C ILE A 197 5.31 5.66 4.70
N ALA A 198 4.72 6.27 5.72
CA ALA A 198 5.26 6.32 7.08
C ALA A 198 5.17 4.93 7.76
N ARG A 199 6.30 4.44 8.29
CA ARG A 199 6.42 3.17 9.02
C ARG A 199 7.37 3.30 10.20
N PHE A 200 7.05 4.17 11.13
CA PHE A 200 7.96 4.53 12.23
C PHE A 200 7.87 3.62 13.46
N GLY A 201 6.74 2.96 13.65
CA GLY A 201 6.38 2.29 14.90
C GLY A 201 5.61 3.21 15.85
N HIS A 202 4.77 2.60 16.69
CA HIS A 202 3.83 3.28 17.58
C HIS A 202 4.49 4.25 18.56
N ASP A 203 5.71 3.95 18.99
CA ASP A 203 6.50 4.70 19.95
C ASP A 203 7.38 5.80 19.32
N GLN A 204 7.58 5.78 18.01
CA GLN A 204 8.50 6.70 17.33
C GLN A 204 7.82 7.63 16.33
N VAL A 205 6.63 7.33 15.87
CA VAL A 205 5.90 8.14 14.87
C VAL A 205 5.75 9.59 15.28
N THR A 206 5.47 9.89 16.55
CA THR A 206 5.33 11.26 17.06
C THR A 206 6.65 12.02 17.14
N LYS A 207 7.78 11.32 17.16
CA LYS A 207 9.13 11.91 17.21
C LYS A 207 9.67 12.25 15.82
N PHE A 208 9.49 11.36 14.86
CA PHE A 208 10.13 11.46 13.54
C PHE A 208 9.22 12.05 12.45
N LEU A 209 7.96 11.67 12.41
CA LEU A 209 7.02 12.13 11.38
C LEU A 209 6.87 13.66 11.33
N PRO A 210 6.77 14.40 12.46
CA PRO A 210 6.66 15.87 12.41
C PRO A 210 7.85 16.56 11.73
N LYS A 211 9.06 16.01 11.89
CA LYS A 211 10.28 16.56 11.29
C LYS A 211 10.24 16.39 9.78
N LEU A 212 9.88 15.20 9.33
CA LEU A 212 9.75 14.90 7.90
C LEU A 212 8.68 15.78 7.24
N ILE A 213 7.50 15.90 7.85
CA ILE A 213 6.43 16.75 7.34
C ILE A 213 6.88 18.21 7.20
N LYS A 214 7.56 18.75 8.22
CA LYS A 214 8.05 20.15 8.19
C LYS A 214 9.05 20.38 7.06
N GLU A 215 9.99 19.47 6.80
CA GLU A 215 10.96 19.61 5.71
C GLU A 215 10.28 19.51 4.33
N ILE A 216 9.35 18.58 4.14
CA ILE A 216 8.56 18.45 2.90
C ILE A 216 7.75 19.73 2.63
N LYS A 217 7.06 20.27 3.67
CA LYS A 217 6.32 21.54 3.55
C LYS A 217 7.25 22.72 3.22
N LYS A 218 8.39 22.81 3.90
CA LYS A 218 9.39 23.86 3.67
C LYS A 218 9.94 23.82 2.24
N ALA A 219 10.13 22.62 1.68
CA ALA A 219 10.58 22.43 0.31
C ALA A 219 9.46 22.63 -0.74
N GLY A 220 8.21 22.86 -0.32
CA GLY A 220 7.06 23.05 -1.22
C GLY A 220 6.73 21.82 -2.06
N ARG A 221 7.05 20.61 -1.56
CA ARG A 221 6.83 19.38 -2.33
C ARG A 221 5.40 18.87 -2.15
N ASN A 222 4.76 18.52 -3.28
CA ASN A 222 3.45 17.89 -3.31
C ASN A 222 3.60 16.39 -3.08
N VAL A 223 3.09 15.90 -1.96
CA VAL A 223 3.12 14.48 -1.60
C VAL A 223 1.80 14.04 -0.96
N ILE A 224 1.47 12.78 -1.15
CA ILE A 224 0.42 12.09 -0.40
C ILE A 224 1.07 11.42 0.82
N TRP A 225 0.38 11.43 1.95
CA TRP A 225 0.81 10.74 3.16
C TRP A 225 0.02 9.46 3.37
N SER A 226 0.72 8.36 3.59
CA SER A 226 0.14 7.06 3.92
C SER A 226 0.79 6.49 5.18
N CYS A 227 0.03 5.74 5.96
CA CYS A 227 0.51 5.04 7.15
C CYS A 227 0.64 3.54 6.87
N ASP A 228 1.82 2.98 7.12
CA ASP A 228 2.05 1.55 7.21
C ASP A 228 2.32 1.18 8.68
N PRO A 229 1.31 0.88 9.47
CA PRO A 229 1.47 0.63 10.89
C PRO A 229 1.93 -0.79 11.20
N MET A 230 2.21 -1.59 10.18
CA MET A 230 2.57 -3.01 10.35
C MET A 230 4.08 -3.22 10.49
N HIS A 231 4.87 -2.60 9.59
CA HIS A 231 6.30 -2.93 9.48
C HIS A 231 7.16 -2.30 10.57
N GLY A 232 6.75 -1.17 11.15
CA GLY A 232 7.42 -0.56 12.31
C GLY A 232 7.11 -1.23 13.65
N ASN A 233 6.06 -2.06 13.72
CA ASN A 233 5.59 -2.71 14.95
C ASN A 233 5.85 -4.23 14.97
N THR A 234 6.76 -4.73 14.13
CA THR A 234 7.07 -6.16 14.08
C THR A 234 7.86 -6.59 15.32
N ILE A 235 7.34 -7.59 16.00
CA ILE A 235 8.01 -8.28 17.12
C ILE A 235 8.15 -9.76 16.82
N LYS A 236 8.98 -10.45 17.60
CA LYS A 236 9.09 -11.91 17.59
C LYS A 236 8.21 -12.46 18.71
N SER A 237 7.30 -13.39 18.41
CA SER A 237 6.49 -14.09 19.40
C SER A 237 7.36 -15.08 20.21
N SER A 238 6.81 -15.60 21.30
CA SER A 238 7.45 -16.67 22.09
C SER A 238 7.71 -17.96 21.27
N THR A 239 6.95 -18.16 20.20
CA THR A 239 7.11 -19.29 19.27
C THR A 239 8.12 -18.99 18.14
N GLY A 240 8.74 -17.79 18.12
CA GLY A 240 9.75 -17.39 17.14
C GLY A 240 9.21 -16.78 15.85
N PHE A 241 7.89 -16.75 15.64
CA PHE A 241 7.28 -16.14 14.46
C PHE A 241 7.18 -14.60 14.59
N LYS A 242 7.28 -13.92 13.45
CA LYS A 242 7.02 -12.48 13.39
C LYS A 242 5.53 -12.20 13.56
N THR A 243 5.20 -11.29 14.48
CA THR A 243 3.83 -10.83 14.72
C THR A 243 3.79 -9.33 14.98
N ARG A 244 2.61 -8.77 15.14
CA ARG A 244 2.38 -7.35 15.45
C ARG A 244 1.26 -7.26 16.48
N PRO A 245 1.52 -6.67 17.66
CA PRO A 245 0.44 -6.41 18.63
C PRO A 245 -0.57 -5.43 18.06
N PHE A 246 -1.84 -5.76 18.16
CA PHE A 246 -2.93 -4.93 17.61
C PHE A 246 -2.90 -3.49 18.17
N ASP A 247 -2.67 -3.36 19.48
CA ASP A 247 -2.62 -2.05 20.14
C ASP A 247 -1.50 -1.17 19.60
N ASN A 248 -0.33 -1.75 19.26
CA ASN A 248 0.76 -1.00 18.65
C ASN A 248 0.38 -0.50 17.26
N VAL A 249 -0.24 -1.36 16.45
CA VAL A 249 -0.75 -1.00 15.12
C VAL A 249 -1.76 0.15 15.22
N LEU A 250 -2.76 0.00 16.10
CA LEU A 250 -3.79 1.01 16.32
C LEU A 250 -3.21 2.34 16.84
N ASN A 251 -2.25 2.27 17.76
CA ASN A 251 -1.60 3.45 18.32
C ASN A 251 -0.76 4.20 17.28
N GLU A 252 -0.05 3.51 16.39
CA GLU A 252 0.66 4.17 15.30
C GLU A 252 -0.31 4.91 14.37
N VAL A 253 -1.43 4.30 13.99
CA VAL A 253 -2.47 4.95 13.18
C VAL A 253 -3.03 6.20 13.90
N LYS A 254 -3.42 6.08 15.16
CA LYS A 254 -3.94 7.21 15.94
C LYS A 254 -2.93 8.36 16.03
N ASN A 255 -1.68 8.05 16.31
CA ASN A 255 -0.61 9.02 16.41
C ASN A 255 -0.26 9.66 15.06
N PHE A 256 -0.31 8.89 13.96
CA PHE A 256 -0.15 9.40 12.61
C PHE A 256 -1.18 10.50 12.31
N PHE A 257 -2.46 10.25 12.55
CA PHE A 257 -3.52 11.26 12.37
C PHE A 257 -3.33 12.46 13.30
N LYS A 258 -3.02 12.25 14.58
CA LYS A 258 -2.78 13.33 15.55
C LYS A 258 -1.63 14.25 15.11
N VAL A 259 -0.56 13.70 14.57
CA VAL A 259 0.56 14.50 14.05
C VAL A 259 0.12 15.34 12.86
N HIS A 260 -0.66 14.78 11.93
CA HIS A 260 -1.16 15.51 10.76
C HIS A 260 -2.14 16.63 11.16
N GLN A 261 -3.02 16.39 12.12
CA GLN A 261 -3.93 17.39 12.67
C GLN A 261 -3.15 18.55 13.32
N ASN A 262 -2.16 18.25 14.16
CA ASN A 262 -1.33 19.24 14.85
C ASN A 262 -0.50 20.11 13.87
N LEU A 263 -0.23 19.62 12.67
CA LEU A 263 0.51 20.34 11.62
C LEU A 263 -0.41 20.95 10.55
N SER A 264 -1.72 20.97 10.78
CA SER A 264 -2.75 21.52 9.88
C SER A 264 -2.68 20.93 8.46
N LEU A 265 -2.45 19.62 8.36
CA LEU A 265 -2.47 18.87 7.08
C LEU A 265 -3.80 18.17 6.83
N ILE A 266 -4.59 17.97 7.88
CA ILE A 266 -5.93 17.40 7.80
C ILE A 266 -6.90 18.40 8.44
N HIS A 267 -7.85 18.86 7.64
CA HIS A 267 -9.01 19.60 8.13
C HIS A 267 -10.16 18.61 8.31
N ILE A 268 -10.51 18.38 9.56
CA ILE A 268 -11.69 17.57 9.90
C ILE A 268 -12.80 18.52 10.31
#